data_8962fcdc66e897208e4e75a8a0919054
#
_entry.id   8962fcdc66e897208e4e75a8a0919054
#
_cell.length_a   1.000
_cell.length_b   1.000
_cell.length_c   1.000
_cell.angle_alpha   90.00
_cell.angle_beta   90.00
_cell.angle_gamma   90.00
#
_symmetry.space_group_name_H-M   'P 1'
#
loop_
_entity.id
_entity.type
_entity.pdbx_description
1 polymer ?
#
loop_
_entity_poly.entity_id
_entity_poly.type
_entity_poly.pdbx_seq_one_letter_code
_entity_poly.pdbx_strand_id
1 'polypeptide(L)'
;MVVKLTKAKKFRVSQPILKNDLFKSLAKLKLSKKIAVAVSGGPDSLALTILLNEYATQNNIELNALSIDHGLRKSSSSELSWLSSELKKKKIKHRILEWKNPKPRSNILSEARNKRYELLIKECERINAKYLFTGHHFDDQVENILLRMIRGSGIKGLGSLQEKFKFNKHKTIICRPLLKYTKKSLISFLANEDQKYILDPTNYNDSFDRSRVRKVTQHLINEGLDDLRLKKTIKNLKDANNSINYLLNTSIKKFLSVNEYGLFSISLKLFKSLPEEIKFRSMSKILKLAGNGKYLPRSKNIQNLLEYTEKNNQKKFTIAGCVVEIRENKMIILPEVSRSLFEQKIKAQNFIWREIYKVSMKTNYAKGLVLRYLGSDGKDMLPKKYKDKLKLLKHEHASSYLSIWKQKQLVAVPGIGFSDKKVKNINKYELTDIYELLEEARV
;
A
#
# COMPACT_ATOMS: atom_id res chain seq x y z
N MET A 1 8.71 3.36 -37.60
CA MET A 1 7.82 2.31 -37.03
C MET A 1 6.45 2.94 -36.78
N VAL A 2 5.42 2.45 -37.48
CA VAL A 2 4.07 3.09 -37.45
C VAL A 2 3.37 2.73 -36.18
N VAL A 3 2.88 3.74 -35.44
CA VAL A 3 2.03 3.55 -34.26
C VAL A 3 0.74 2.86 -34.70
N LYS A 4 0.44 1.66 -34.19
CA LYS A 4 -0.82 0.97 -34.50
C LYS A 4 -1.99 1.72 -33.80
N LEU A 5 -2.63 2.60 -34.55
CA LEU A 5 -3.82 3.31 -34.13
C LEU A 5 -5.06 2.55 -34.59
N THR A 6 -6.07 2.48 -33.75
CA THR A 6 -7.37 1.87 -34.09
C THR A 6 -8.49 2.87 -33.88
N LYS A 7 -9.40 2.92 -34.85
CA LYS A 7 -10.72 3.55 -34.67
C LYS A 7 -11.62 2.59 -33.92
N ALA A 8 -12.32 3.08 -32.92
CA ALA A 8 -13.27 2.30 -32.15
C ALA A 8 -14.51 1.99 -33.00
N LYS A 9 -15.04 0.77 -32.91
CA LYS A 9 -16.34 0.42 -33.54
C LYS A 9 -17.48 1.00 -32.70
N LYS A 10 -18.48 1.62 -33.36
CA LYS A 10 -19.70 2.12 -32.72
C LYS A 10 -20.54 0.93 -32.26
N PHE A 11 -20.78 0.82 -30.96
CA PHE A 11 -21.74 -0.10 -30.36
C PHE A 11 -22.87 0.72 -29.72
N ARG A 12 -24.11 0.24 -29.76
CA ARG A 12 -25.24 0.87 -29.05
C ARG A 12 -25.08 0.64 -27.55
N VAL A 13 -24.35 1.51 -26.84
CA VAL A 13 -24.29 1.58 -25.37
C VAL A 13 -24.72 2.99 -24.99
N SER A 14 -25.62 3.12 -24.03
CA SER A 14 -26.14 4.41 -23.57
C SER A 14 -25.00 5.21 -22.85
N GLN A 15 -24.35 6.09 -23.58
CA GLN A 15 -23.29 6.98 -23.15
C GLN A 15 -23.67 7.93 -22.01
N PRO A 16 -24.89 8.51 -21.97
CA PRO A 16 -25.27 9.43 -20.91
C PRO A 16 -25.13 8.82 -19.51
N ILE A 17 -25.37 7.52 -19.37
CA ILE A 17 -25.30 6.82 -18.09
C ILE A 17 -23.86 6.77 -17.58
N LEU A 18 -22.89 6.40 -18.42
CA LEU A 18 -21.48 6.33 -18.02
C LEU A 18 -20.96 7.68 -17.53
N LYS A 19 -21.19 8.74 -18.29
CA LYS A 19 -20.74 10.10 -17.97
C LYS A 19 -21.39 10.64 -16.72
N ASN A 20 -22.73 10.58 -16.63
CA ASN A 20 -23.48 11.10 -15.49
C ASN A 20 -23.14 10.38 -14.19
N ASP A 21 -23.02 9.05 -14.20
CA ASP A 21 -22.65 8.26 -13.02
C ASP A 21 -21.21 8.51 -12.58
N LEU A 22 -20.28 8.65 -13.54
CA LEU A 22 -18.92 9.02 -13.24
C LEU A 22 -18.85 10.40 -12.60
N PHE A 23 -19.52 11.40 -13.17
CA PHE A 23 -19.54 12.78 -12.66
C PHE A 23 -20.15 12.85 -11.25
N LYS A 24 -21.25 12.14 -10.99
CA LYS A 24 -21.81 11.97 -9.63
C LYS A 24 -20.82 11.36 -8.65
N SER A 25 -20.02 10.39 -9.10
CA SER A 25 -18.99 9.75 -8.28
C SER A 25 -17.82 10.70 -7.99
N LEU A 26 -17.41 11.50 -8.97
CA LEU A 26 -16.36 12.51 -8.81
C LEU A 26 -16.78 13.66 -7.90
N ALA A 27 -18.02 14.11 -7.97
CA ALA A 27 -18.57 15.16 -7.11
C ALA A 27 -18.53 14.80 -5.62
N LYS A 28 -18.63 13.50 -5.28
CA LYS A 28 -18.48 13.01 -3.90
C LYS A 28 -17.03 13.06 -3.39
N LEU A 29 -16.07 13.32 -4.29
CA LEU A 29 -14.66 13.40 -3.96
C LEU A 29 -14.29 14.83 -3.67
N LYS A 30 -14.34 15.48 -2.69
CA LYS A 30 -13.85 16.88 -2.48
C LYS A 30 -12.52 17.09 -3.23
N LEU A 31 -12.58 17.27 -4.56
CA LEU A 31 -11.41 17.40 -5.40
C LEU A 31 -10.70 18.72 -5.12
N SER A 32 -9.36 18.71 -5.19
CA SER A 32 -8.53 19.91 -5.12
C SER A 32 -8.53 20.62 -6.48
N LYS A 33 -8.03 21.87 -6.50
CA LYS A 33 -7.88 22.66 -7.74
C LYS A 33 -7.03 21.97 -8.82
N LYS A 34 -6.24 20.98 -8.45
CA LYS A 34 -5.41 20.18 -9.35
C LYS A 34 -5.62 18.71 -9.12
N ILE A 35 -5.79 17.95 -10.21
CA ILE A 35 -5.87 16.49 -10.21
C ILE A 35 -4.92 15.92 -11.27
N ALA A 36 -4.56 14.65 -11.10
CA ALA A 36 -3.71 13.96 -12.05
C ALA A 36 -4.38 12.67 -12.58
N VAL A 37 -4.08 12.31 -13.82
CA VAL A 37 -4.51 11.05 -14.45
C VAL A 37 -3.30 10.35 -15.04
N ALA A 38 -3.17 9.04 -14.77
CA ALA A 38 -2.17 8.20 -15.42
C ALA A 38 -2.70 7.76 -16.79
N VAL A 39 -2.01 8.15 -17.86
CA VAL A 39 -2.40 7.86 -19.24
C VAL A 39 -1.30 7.13 -19.98
N SER A 40 -1.66 6.05 -20.70
CA SER A 40 -0.75 5.25 -21.52
C SER A 40 -1.08 5.31 -23.02
N GLY A 41 -2.12 6.04 -23.40
CA GLY A 41 -2.63 6.06 -24.78
C GLY A 41 -3.54 4.89 -25.15
N GLY A 42 -3.62 3.85 -24.32
CA GLY A 42 -4.60 2.77 -24.48
C GLY A 42 -6.04 3.24 -24.21
N PRO A 43 -7.05 2.47 -24.69
CA PRO A 43 -8.45 2.91 -24.69
C PRO A 43 -8.96 3.31 -23.30
N ASP A 44 -8.64 2.52 -22.29
CA ASP A 44 -9.19 2.67 -20.93
C ASP A 44 -8.67 3.96 -20.25
N SER A 45 -7.36 4.19 -20.34
CA SER A 45 -6.72 5.38 -19.78
C SER A 45 -7.08 6.65 -20.55
N LEU A 46 -7.26 6.55 -21.88
CA LEU A 46 -7.62 7.69 -22.71
C LEU A 46 -9.08 8.09 -22.52
N ALA A 47 -10.02 7.12 -22.46
CA ALA A 47 -11.41 7.37 -22.11
C ALA A 47 -11.55 8.07 -20.76
N LEU A 48 -10.81 7.58 -19.74
CA LEU A 48 -10.79 8.24 -18.45
C LEU A 48 -10.27 9.67 -18.53
N THR A 49 -9.18 9.90 -19.28
CA THR A 49 -8.58 11.22 -19.43
C THR A 49 -9.53 12.22 -20.05
N ILE A 50 -10.26 11.83 -21.10
CA ILE A 50 -11.26 12.68 -21.78
C ILE A 50 -12.42 13.00 -20.84
N LEU A 51 -12.98 12.01 -20.15
CA LEU A 51 -14.07 12.18 -19.18
C LEU A 51 -13.66 13.08 -18.02
N LEU A 52 -12.44 12.91 -17.49
CA LEU A 52 -11.90 13.77 -16.43
C LEU A 52 -11.64 15.19 -16.91
N ASN A 53 -11.20 15.38 -18.16
CA ASN A 53 -10.98 16.70 -18.72
C ASN A 53 -12.30 17.48 -18.82
N GLU A 54 -13.34 16.84 -19.28
CA GLU A 54 -14.66 17.47 -19.36
C GLU A 54 -15.18 17.84 -17.96
N TYR A 55 -15.11 16.92 -16.99
CA TYR A 55 -15.47 17.21 -15.60
C TYR A 55 -14.63 18.34 -15.00
N ALA A 56 -13.33 18.32 -15.23
CA ALA A 56 -12.40 19.32 -14.71
C ALA A 56 -12.68 20.70 -15.28
N THR A 57 -12.96 20.81 -16.59
CA THR A 57 -13.34 22.06 -17.25
C THR A 57 -14.63 22.64 -16.65
N GLN A 58 -15.66 21.81 -16.46
CA GLN A 58 -16.94 22.25 -15.88
C GLN A 58 -16.80 22.73 -14.41
N ASN A 59 -15.77 22.28 -13.68
CA ASN A 59 -15.59 22.56 -12.25
C ASN A 59 -14.37 23.46 -11.96
N ASN A 60 -13.77 24.09 -12.97
CA ASN A 60 -12.56 24.91 -12.85
C ASN A 60 -11.39 24.18 -12.14
N ILE A 61 -11.18 22.92 -12.49
CA ILE A 61 -10.11 22.06 -11.98
C ILE A 61 -9.04 21.88 -13.06
N GLU A 62 -7.78 21.99 -12.70
CA GLU A 62 -6.66 21.73 -13.60
C GLU A 62 -6.40 20.22 -13.67
N LEU A 63 -6.53 19.61 -14.86
CA LEU A 63 -6.16 18.23 -15.12
C LEU A 63 -4.73 18.13 -15.64
N ASN A 64 -3.93 17.27 -15.00
CA ASN A 64 -2.56 16.94 -15.41
C ASN A 64 -2.49 15.46 -15.83
N ALA A 65 -2.25 15.21 -17.11
CA ALA A 65 -2.03 13.86 -17.64
C ALA A 65 -0.55 13.45 -17.45
N LEU A 66 -0.32 12.28 -16.88
CA LEU A 66 1.00 11.75 -16.55
C LEU A 66 1.23 10.43 -17.28
N SER A 67 2.28 10.33 -18.09
CA SER A 67 2.72 9.10 -18.74
C SER A 67 4.07 8.68 -18.19
N ILE A 68 4.36 7.38 -18.29
CA ILE A 68 5.67 6.84 -17.92
C ILE A 68 6.31 6.23 -19.14
N ASP A 69 7.52 6.69 -19.45
CA ASP A 69 8.39 5.98 -20.36
C ASP A 69 9.20 4.94 -19.58
N HIS A 70 8.90 3.69 -19.86
CA HIS A 70 9.61 2.55 -19.26
C HIS A 70 10.91 2.22 -19.98
N GLY A 71 11.18 2.83 -21.16
CA GLY A 71 12.34 2.53 -22.02
C GLY A 71 12.43 1.06 -22.45
N LEU A 72 11.27 0.35 -22.47
CA LEU A 72 11.23 -1.09 -22.72
C LEU A 72 11.09 -1.43 -24.21
N ARG A 73 10.61 -0.50 -25.03
CA ARG A 73 10.36 -0.69 -26.45
C ARG A 73 10.82 0.50 -27.27
N LYS A 74 11.32 0.22 -28.48
CA LYS A 74 11.67 1.28 -29.45
C LYS A 74 10.46 2.11 -29.92
N SER A 75 9.24 1.56 -29.86
CA SER A 75 7.99 2.27 -30.22
C SER A 75 7.46 3.18 -29.11
N SER A 76 7.94 3.09 -27.88
CA SER A 76 7.46 3.86 -26.74
C SER A 76 7.51 5.37 -26.99
N SER A 77 8.59 5.88 -27.57
CA SER A 77 8.78 7.30 -27.84
C SER A 77 7.77 7.83 -28.88
N SER A 78 7.51 7.09 -29.96
CA SER A 78 6.55 7.50 -30.98
C SER A 78 5.10 7.44 -30.47
N GLU A 79 4.78 6.47 -29.63
CA GLU A 79 3.47 6.34 -28.96
C GLU A 79 3.23 7.52 -28.01
N LEU A 80 4.24 7.89 -27.23
CA LEU A 80 4.15 9.02 -26.28
C LEU A 80 4.10 10.37 -27.03
N SER A 81 4.81 10.52 -28.14
CA SER A 81 4.74 11.71 -28.99
C SER A 81 3.38 11.90 -29.59
N TRP A 82 2.76 10.84 -30.13
CA TRP A 82 1.40 10.86 -30.62
C TRP A 82 0.41 11.23 -29.51
N LEU A 83 0.52 10.60 -28.34
CA LEU A 83 -0.34 10.88 -27.20
C LEU A 83 -0.23 12.34 -26.76
N SER A 84 1.00 12.88 -26.69
CA SER A 84 1.23 14.30 -26.36
C SER A 84 0.53 15.23 -27.33
N SER A 85 0.58 14.93 -28.64
CA SER A 85 -0.12 15.70 -29.68
C SER A 85 -1.64 15.65 -29.48
N GLU A 86 -2.22 14.47 -29.21
CA GLU A 86 -3.66 14.33 -28.99
C GLU A 86 -4.14 15.08 -27.75
N LEU A 87 -3.39 14.99 -26.65
CA LEU A 87 -3.73 15.68 -25.41
C LEU A 87 -3.60 17.21 -25.56
N LYS A 88 -2.60 17.68 -26.33
CA LYS A 88 -2.44 19.10 -26.65
C LYS A 88 -3.63 19.67 -27.42
N LYS A 89 -4.18 18.91 -28.41
CA LYS A 89 -5.41 19.31 -29.13
C LYS A 89 -6.60 19.52 -28.19
N LYS A 90 -6.66 18.74 -27.10
CA LYS A 90 -7.71 18.84 -26.07
C LYS A 90 -7.36 19.80 -24.93
N LYS A 91 -6.28 20.59 -25.05
CA LYS A 91 -5.78 21.55 -24.04
C LYS A 91 -5.44 20.89 -22.69
N ILE A 92 -5.09 19.60 -22.67
CA ILE A 92 -4.71 18.85 -21.48
C ILE A 92 -3.20 18.95 -21.28
N LYS A 93 -2.77 19.40 -20.08
CA LYS A 93 -1.35 19.41 -19.72
C LYS A 93 -0.83 17.97 -19.63
N HIS A 94 0.24 17.65 -20.35
CA HIS A 94 0.83 16.33 -20.38
C HIS A 94 2.30 16.36 -19.96
N ARG A 95 2.69 15.41 -19.11
CA ARG A 95 4.08 15.21 -18.68
C ARG A 95 4.47 13.75 -18.80
N ILE A 96 5.62 13.50 -19.41
CA ILE A 96 6.23 12.18 -19.53
C ILE A 96 7.28 12.05 -18.42
N LEU A 97 7.20 10.98 -17.64
CA LEU A 97 8.10 10.64 -16.56
C LEU A 97 8.99 9.48 -17.00
N GLU A 98 10.29 9.64 -16.91
CA GLU A 98 11.27 8.63 -17.31
C GLU A 98 11.69 7.72 -16.16
N TRP A 99 11.78 6.44 -16.43
CA TRP A 99 12.37 5.49 -15.49
C TRP A 99 13.86 5.29 -15.80
N LYS A 100 14.74 6.07 -15.15
CA LYS A 100 16.19 6.09 -15.37
C LYS A 100 16.99 5.00 -14.63
N ASN A 101 16.39 4.21 -13.74
CA ASN A 101 17.10 3.23 -12.93
C ASN A 101 17.30 1.88 -13.66
N PRO A 102 18.36 1.11 -13.32
CA PRO A 102 18.54 -0.22 -13.88
C PRO A 102 17.34 -1.11 -13.57
N LYS A 103 16.98 -1.96 -14.52
CA LYS A 103 15.86 -2.90 -14.39
C LYS A 103 16.18 -3.95 -13.35
N PRO A 104 15.24 -4.30 -12.47
CA PRO A 104 15.44 -5.36 -11.48
C PRO A 104 15.64 -6.70 -12.18
N ARG A 105 16.54 -7.54 -11.64
CA ARG A 105 16.84 -8.88 -12.18
C ARG A 105 15.76 -9.92 -11.81
N SER A 106 14.94 -9.67 -10.81
CA SER A 106 13.87 -10.56 -10.34
C SER A 106 12.59 -9.78 -10.04
N ASN A 107 11.43 -10.42 -10.07
CA ASN A 107 10.11 -9.82 -9.84
C ASN A 107 9.82 -8.56 -10.68
N ILE A 108 10.32 -8.55 -11.92
CA ILE A 108 10.34 -7.38 -12.83
C ILE A 108 8.97 -6.70 -12.91
N LEU A 109 7.88 -7.45 -13.04
CA LEU A 109 6.53 -6.91 -13.18
C LEU A 109 6.04 -6.21 -11.89
N SER A 110 6.35 -6.77 -10.72
CA SER A 110 5.98 -6.18 -9.44
C SER A 110 6.77 -4.91 -9.17
N GLU A 111 8.07 -4.94 -9.40
CA GLU A 111 8.96 -3.78 -9.21
C GLU A 111 8.64 -2.67 -10.22
N ALA A 112 8.37 -3.01 -11.48
CA ALA A 112 7.93 -2.04 -12.48
C ALA A 112 6.60 -1.37 -12.08
N ARG A 113 5.65 -2.14 -11.52
CA ARG A 113 4.40 -1.60 -10.99
C ARG A 113 4.64 -0.65 -9.82
N ASN A 114 5.46 -1.04 -8.85
CA ASN A 114 5.79 -0.22 -7.70
C ASN A 114 6.46 1.08 -8.13
N LYS A 115 7.46 0.98 -9.00
CA LYS A 115 8.20 2.13 -9.52
C LYS A 115 7.31 3.10 -10.28
N ARG A 116 6.39 2.57 -11.09
CA ARG A 116 5.38 3.38 -11.78
C ARG A 116 4.57 4.22 -10.80
N TYR A 117 4.05 3.60 -9.73
CA TYR A 117 3.30 4.35 -8.73
C TYR A 117 4.16 5.38 -7.99
N GLU A 118 5.40 5.04 -7.64
CA GLU A 118 6.32 5.99 -6.99
C GLU A 118 6.57 7.24 -7.85
N LEU A 119 6.83 7.06 -9.16
CA LEU A 119 7.07 8.18 -10.07
C LEU A 119 5.82 9.07 -10.22
N LEU A 120 4.67 8.45 -10.47
CA LEU A 120 3.39 9.15 -10.59
C LEU A 120 3.04 9.94 -9.33
N ILE A 121 3.20 9.34 -8.16
CA ILE A 121 2.87 9.97 -6.89
C ILE A 121 3.82 11.11 -6.56
N LYS A 122 5.14 10.94 -6.77
CA LYS A 122 6.10 12.04 -6.60
C LYS A 122 5.75 13.24 -7.46
N GLU A 123 5.31 13.00 -8.69
CA GLU A 123 4.87 14.07 -9.57
C GLU A 123 3.57 14.71 -9.09
N CYS A 124 2.60 13.91 -8.61
CA CYS A 124 1.38 14.43 -7.98
C CYS A 124 1.69 15.35 -6.79
N GLU A 125 2.63 14.94 -5.93
CA GLU A 125 3.07 15.74 -4.78
C GLU A 125 3.74 17.03 -5.23
N ARG A 126 4.59 17.01 -6.29
CA ARG A 126 5.25 18.18 -6.86
C ARG A 126 4.26 19.22 -7.39
N ILE A 127 3.17 18.78 -8.04
CA ILE A 127 2.15 19.67 -8.58
C ILE A 127 1.01 19.98 -7.60
N ASN A 128 1.09 19.46 -6.37
CA ASN A 128 0.05 19.54 -5.34
C ASN A 128 -1.31 18.91 -5.76
N ALA A 129 -1.28 17.81 -6.52
CA ALA A 129 -2.46 17.03 -6.86
C ALA A 129 -2.73 15.96 -5.79
N LYS A 130 -3.80 16.12 -5.02
CA LYS A 130 -4.20 15.16 -3.97
C LYS A 130 -4.66 13.81 -4.54
N TYR A 131 -5.22 13.81 -5.76
CA TYR A 131 -5.82 12.65 -6.38
C TYR A 131 -5.11 12.28 -7.69
N LEU A 132 -4.78 10.98 -7.81
CA LEU A 132 -4.28 10.35 -9.04
C LEU A 132 -5.32 9.35 -9.55
N PHE A 133 -5.83 9.57 -10.74
CA PHE A 133 -6.82 8.70 -11.38
C PHE A 133 -6.13 7.69 -12.29
N THR A 134 -6.64 6.44 -12.31
CA THR A 134 -6.13 5.35 -13.15
C THR A 134 -7.25 4.62 -13.87
N GLY A 135 -7.02 4.22 -15.12
CA GLY A 135 -8.01 3.64 -16.04
C GLY A 135 -8.38 2.17 -15.80
N HIS A 136 -8.24 1.64 -14.57
CA HIS A 136 -8.69 0.28 -14.28
C HIS A 136 -10.21 0.19 -14.35
N HIS A 137 -10.69 -0.85 -15.03
CA HIS A 137 -12.11 -1.06 -15.35
C HIS A 137 -12.64 -2.41 -14.81
N PHE A 138 -13.90 -2.74 -15.13
CA PHE A 138 -14.56 -3.93 -14.59
C PHE A 138 -13.85 -5.24 -14.98
N ASP A 139 -13.45 -5.37 -16.24
CA ASP A 139 -12.77 -6.59 -16.73
C ASP A 139 -11.42 -6.80 -15.98
N ASP A 140 -10.71 -5.74 -15.60
CA ASP A 140 -9.52 -5.85 -14.74
C ASP A 140 -9.84 -6.43 -13.36
N GLN A 141 -11.03 -6.17 -12.80
CA GLN A 141 -11.47 -6.79 -11.54
C GLN A 141 -11.70 -8.29 -11.72
N VAL A 142 -12.37 -8.67 -12.80
CA VAL A 142 -12.63 -10.08 -13.13
C VAL A 142 -11.31 -10.83 -13.31
N GLU A 143 -10.42 -10.30 -14.16
CA GLU A 143 -9.07 -10.86 -14.34
C GLU A 143 -8.32 -11.04 -13.01
N ASN A 144 -8.35 -10.02 -12.16
CA ASN A 144 -7.66 -10.05 -10.87
C ASN A 144 -8.27 -11.09 -9.91
N ILE A 145 -9.59 -11.26 -9.90
CA ILE A 145 -10.26 -12.27 -9.07
C ILE A 145 -9.87 -13.67 -9.54
N LEU A 146 -9.96 -13.96 -10.83
CA LEU A 146 -9.60 -15.26 -11.38
C LEU A 146 -8.13 -15.62 -11.13
N LEU A 147 -7.21 -14.67 -11.37
CA LEU A 147 -5.79 -14.87 -11.05
C LEU A 147 -5.54 -15.15 -9.57
N ARG A 148 -6.30 -14.53 -8.69
CA ARG A 148 -6.19 -14.76 -7.24
C ARG A 148 -6.81 -16.07 -6.81
N MET A 149 -7.91 -16.50 -7.44
CA MET A 149 -8.49 -17.82 -7.23
C MET A 149 -7.51 -18.93 -7.62
N ILE A 150 -6.89 -18.82 -8.80
CA ILE A 150 -5.86 -19.77 -9.27
C ILE A 150 -4.69 -19.88 -8.27
N ARG A 151 -4.37 -18.80 -7.56
CA ARG A 151 -3.30 -18.75 -6.54
C ARG A 151 -3.77 -19.13 -5.13
N GLY A 152 -4.99 -19.61 -4.96
CA GLY A 152 -5.54 -19.99 -3.65
C GLY A 152 -5.78 -18.84 -2.69
N SER A 153 -6.11 -17.65 -3.21
CA SER A 153 -6.36 -16.49 -2.34
C SER A 153 -7.69 -16.59 -1.61
N GLY A 154 -7.72 -16.32 -0.31
CA GLY A 154 -8.94 -16.20 0.49
C GLY A 154 -9.76 -14.94 0.18
N ILE A 155 -10.87 -14.74 0.91
CA ILE A 155 -11.85 -13.64 0.73
C ILE A 155 -11.18 -12.27 0.58
N LYS A 156 -10.19 -12.00 1.42
CA LYS A 156 -9.41 -10.77 1.36
C LYS A 156 -8.73 -10.55 0.01
N GLY A 157 -8.09 -11.59 -0.53
CA GLY A 157 -7.46 -11.55 -1.84
C GLY A 157 -8.47 -11.38 -2.95
N LEU A 158 -9.61 -12.05 -2.87
CA LEU A 158 -10.69 -12.02 -3.84
C LEU A 158 -11.50 -10.72 -3.80
N GLY A 159 -11.47 -9.98 -2.69
CA GLY A 159 -12.26 -8.77 -2.44
C GLY A 159 -11.97 -7.58 -3.34
N SER A 160 -11.70 -7.82 -4.62
CA SER A 160 -11.62 -6.86 -5.73
C SER A 160 -10.55 -5.76 -5.64
N LEU A 161 -10.36 -5.04 -6.73
CA LEU A 161 -9.54 -3.83 -6.76
C LEU A 161 -10.25 -2.72 -5.97
N GLN A 162 -9.53 -2.08 -5.07
CA GLN A 162 -10.09 -0.95 -4.31
C GLN A 162 -10.35 0.25 -5.22
N GLU A 163 -11.49 0.90 -5.05
CA GLU A 163 -11.84 2.12 -5.77
C GLU A 163 -10.90 3.27 -5.42
N LYS A 164 -10.46 3.33 -4.15
CA LYS A 164 -9.55 4.35 -3.63
C LYS A 164 -8.56 3.70 -2.69
N PHE A 165 -7.29 4.10 -2.79
CA PHE A 165 -6.25 3.66 -1.84
C PHE A 165 -5.08 4.65 -1.83
N LYS A 166 -4.33 4.65 -0.73
CA LYS A 166 -3.03 5.32 -0.64
C LYS A 166 -1.93 4.31 -0.95
N PHE A 167 -0.90 4.73 -1.65
CA PHE A 167 0.26 3.90 -1.91
C PHE A 167 1.35 4.23 -0.89
N ASN A 168 1.70 3.26 -0.05
CA ASN A 168 2.62 3.47 1.06
C ASN A 168 2.20 4.65 1.95
N LYS A 169 3.16 5.45 2.43
CA LYS A 169 2.96 6.63 3.31
C LYS A 169 2.67 7.93 2.56
N HIS A 170 2.44 7.86 1.26
CA HIS A 170 2.19 9.04 0.46
C HIS A 170 0.83 9.66 0.75
N LYS A 171 0.74 11.00 0.61
CA LYS A 171 -0.51 11.74 0.79
C LYS A 171 -1.47 11.60 -0.39
N THR A 172 -0.95 11.29 -1.58
CA THR A 172 -1.74 11.14 -2.81
C THR A 172 -2.66 9.92 -2.72
N ILE A 173 -3.93 10.12 -3.06
CA ILE A 173 -4.95 9.08 -3.11
C ILE A 173 -5.08 8.61 -4.56
N ILE A 174 -4.89 7.32 -4.80
CA ILE A 174 -5.11 6.70 -6.09
C ILE A 174 -6.58 6.32 -6.21
N CYS A 175 -7.23 6.77 -7.30
CA CYS A 175 -8.64 6.51 -7.59
C CYS A 175 -8.82 5.70 -8.87
N ARG A 176 -9.77 4.77 -8.85
CA ARG A 176 -10.15 3.91 -9.98
C ARG A 176 -11.65 4.06 -10.25
N PRO A 177 -12.08 5.15 -10.87
CA PRO A 177 -13.50 5.44 -11.00
C PRO A 177 -14.20 4.57 -12.05
N LEU A 178 -13.43 3.90 -12.93
CA LEU A 178 -13.98 3.08 -14.00
C LEU A 178 -14.26 1.62 -13.62
N LEU A 179 -14.06 1.21 -12.37
CA LEU A 179 -14.23 -0.19 -11.93
C LEU A 179 -15.65 -0.76 -12.13
N LYS A 180 -16.65 0.08 -12.35
CA LYS A 180 -18.04 -0.34 -12.61
C LYS A 180 -18.35 -0.53 -14.10
N TYR A 181 -17.45 -0.07 -14.99
CA TYR A 181 -17.68 -0.03 -16.44
C TYR A 181 -16.83 -1.07 -17.14
N THR A 182 -17.40 -1.69 -18.18
CA THR A 182 -16.70 -2.68 -18.99
C THR A 182 -15.79 -2.01 -20.01
N LYS A 183 -14.75 -2.71 -20.46
CA LYS A 183 -13.89 -2.26 -21.55
C LYS A 183 -14.68 -1.92 -22.82
N LYS A 184 -15.70 -2.72 -23.12
CA LYS A 184 -16.61 -2.49 -24.26
C LYS A 184 -17.30 -1.12 -24.17
N SER A 185 -17.77 -0.70 -22.98
CA SER A 185 -18.39 0.61 -22.79
C SER A 185 -17.40 1.76 -22.98
N LEU A 186 -16.15 1.60 -22.57
CA LEU A 186 -15.10 2.61 -22.74
C LEU A 186 -14.69 2.78 -24.21
N ILE A 187 -14.57 1.67 -24.96
CA ILE A 187 -14.29 1.69 -26.39
C ILE A 187 -15.45 2.35 -27.13
N SER A 188 -16.72 2.04 -26.79
CA SER A 188 -17.89 2.68 -27.36
C SER A 188 -17.92 4.19 -27.11
N PHE A 189 -17.54 4.63 -25.91
CA PHE A 189 -17.38 6.04 -25.59
C PHE A 189 -16.35 6.70 -26.51
N LEU A 190 -15.16 6.13 -26.69
CA LEU A 190 -14.14 6.68 -27.60
C LEU A 190 -14.58 6.70 -29.06
N ALA A 191 -15.37 5.70 -29.47
CA ALA A 191 -15.93 5.67 -30.83
C ALA A 191 -16.83 6.86 -31.12
N ASN A 192 -17.67 7.25 -30.16
CA ASN A 192 -18.58 8.37 -30.31
C ASN A 192 -17.85 9.72 -30.21
N GLU A 193 -16.72 9.77 -29.51
CA GLU A 193 -15.83 10.94 -29.48
C GLU A 193 -14.90 11.01 -30.73
N ASP A 194 -15.04 10.11 -31.69
CA ASP A 194 -14.12 9.90 -32.84
C ASP A 194 -12.63 9.86 -32.41
N GLN A 195 -12.37 9.33 -31.23
CA GLN A 195 -11.06 9.31 -30.65
C GLN A 195 -10.29 8.02 -30.97
N LYS A 196 -9.18 8.14 -31.68
CA LYS A 196 -8.21 7.05 -31.88
C LYS A 196 -7.45 6.74 -30.59
N TYR A 197 -6.96 5.51 -30.45
CA TYR A 197 -6.17 5.05 -29.33
C TYR A 197 -5.07 4.08 -29.75
N ILE A 198 -4.08 3.89 -28.89
CA ILE A 198 -2.95 2.97 -29.11
C ILE A 198 -3.37 1.55 -28.76
N LEU A 199 -3.09 0.60 -29.66
CA LEU A 199 -3.18 -0.83 -29.39
C LEU A 199 -1.82 -1.36 -28.96
N ASP A 200 -1.72 -1.79 -27.71
CA ASP A 200 -0.52 -2.45 -27.20
C ASP A 200 -0.52 -3.93 -27.65
N PRO A 201 0.40 -4.37 -28.51
CA PRO A 201 0.47 -5.74 -29.00
C PRO A 201 0.76 -6.77 -27.88
N THR A 202 1.35 -6.36 -26.77
CA THR A 202 1.60 -7.27 -25.62
C THR A 202 0.32 -7.71 -24.91
N ASN A 203 -0.80 -7.03 -25.13
CA ASN A 203 -2.10 -7.47 -24.59
C ASN A 203 -2.60 -8.80 -25.18
N TYR A 204 -2.01 -9.26 -26.28
CA TYR A 204 -2.35 -10.51 -26.97
C TYR A 204 -1.29 -11.61 -26.79
N ASN A 205 -0.25 -11.37 -26.00
CA ASN A 205 0.79 -12.35 -25.78
C ASN A 205 0.40 -13.35 -24.68
N ASP A 206 0.18 -14.60 -25.04
CA ASP A 206 -0.24 -15.71 -24.15
C ASP A 206 0.80 -16.10 -23.10
N SER A 207 2.03 -15.60 -23.20
CA SER A 207 3.03 -15.81 -22.15
C SER A 207 2.66 -15.12 -20.82
N PHE A 208 1.72 -14.17 -20.85
CA PHE A 208 1.27 -13.48 -19.65
C PHE A 208 0.02 -14.11 -19.05
N ASP A 209 0.02 -14.28 -17.73
CA ASP A 209 -1.10 -14.83 -16.96
C ASP A 209 -2.46 -14.17 -17.31
N ARG A 210 -2.47 -12.86 -17.54
CA ARG A 210 -3.70 -12.12 -17.86
C ARG A 210 -4.28 -12.46 -19.22
N SER A 211 -3.46 -12.71 -20.22
CA SER A 211 -3.96 -13.11 -21.56
C SER A 211 -4.63 -14.47 -21.50
N ARG A 212 -4.04 -15.42 -20.76
CA ARG A 212 -4.65 -16.74 -20.53
C ARG A 212 -5.97 -16.64 -19.76
N VAL A 213 -6.00 -15.81 -18.70
CA VAL A 213 -7.22 -15.61 -17.91
C VAL A 213 -8.35 -14.98 -18.75
N ARG A 214 -8.05 -14.08 -19.70
CA ARG A 214 -9.09 -13.54 -20.63
C ARG A 214 -9.74 -14.62 -21.47
N LYS A 215 -8.96 -15.60 -21.94
CA LYS A 215 -9.50 -16.75 -22.68
C LYS A 215 -10.44 -17.58 -21.79
N VAL A 216 -10.00 -17.88 -20.56
CA VAL A 216 -10.84 -18.59 -19.57
C VAL A 216 -12.11 -17.80 -19.25
N THR A 217 -12.00 -16.48 -19.08
CA THR A 217 -13.16 -15.61 -18.82
C THR A 217 -14.20 -15.71 -19.95
N GLN A 218 -13.75 -15.78 -21.22
CA GLN A 218 -14.67 -15.93 -22.35
C GLN A 218 -15.41 -17.28 -22.31
N HIS A 219 -14.75 -18.37 -21.94
CA HIS A 219 -15.41 -19.65 -21.75
C HIS A 219 -16.46 -19.60 -20.63
N LEU A 220 -16.13 -18.99 -19.48
CA LEU A 220 -17.08 -18.80 -18.38
C LEU A 220 -18.30 -17.96 -18.78
N ILE A 221 -18.11 -16.95 -19.63
CA ILE A 221 -19.22 -16.15 -20.17
C ILE A 221 -20.13 -17.01 -21.04
N ASN A 222 -19.59 -17.89 -21.87
CA ASN A 222 -20.36 -18.80 -22.70
C ASN A 222 -21.16 -19.81 -21.84
N GLU A 223 -20.65 -20.18 -20.65
CA GLU A 223 -21.33 -21.00 -19.65
C GLU A 223 -22.33 -20.20 -18.76
N GLY A 224 -22.65 -18.97 -19.12
CA GLY A 224 -23.66 -18.17 -18.45
C GLY A 224 -23.14 -17.23 -17.35
N LEU A 225 -21.84 -17.03 -17.25
CA LEU A 225 -21.27 -16.02 -16.36
C LEU A 225 -21.44 -14.64 -16.99
N ASP A 226 -22.42 -13.88 -16.54
CA ASP A 226 -22.69 -12.52 -17.01
C ASP A 226 -22.12 -11.44 -16.08
N ASP A 227 -22.07 -10.20 -16.58
CA ASP A 227 -21.57 -9.05 -15.86
C ASP A 227 -22.36 -8.77 -14.56
N LEU A 228 -23.66 -9.06 -14.52
CA LEU A 228 -24.51 -8.81 -13.35
C LEU A 228 -24.18 -9.79 -12.23
N ARG A 229 -24.05 -11.08 -12.57
CA ARG A 229 -23.66 -12.15 -11.62
C ARG A 229 -22.26 -11.87 -11.06
N LEU A 230 -21.30 -11.50 -11.90
CA LEU A 230 -19.95 -11.13 -11.49
C LEU A 230 -19.96 -9.91 -10.56
N LYS A 231 -20.69 -8.85 -10.90
CA LYS A 231 -20.83 -7.65 -10.05
C LYS A 231 -21.43 -7.99 -8.70
N LYS A 232 -22.46 -8.86 -8.65
CA LYS A 232 -23.08 -9.33 -7.41
C LYS A 232 -22.08 -10.11 -6.56
N THR A 233 -21.34 -11.04 -7.17
CA THR A 233 -20.30 -11.83 -6.47
C THR A 233 -19.20 -10.94 -5.89
N ILE A 234 -18.69 -9.99 -6.69
CA ILE A 234 -17.68 -9.02 -6.25
C ILE A 234 -18.19 -8.19 -5.07
N LYS A 235 -19.45 -7.73 -5.14
CA LYS A 235 -20.07 -7.00 -4.05
C LYS A 235 -20.15 -7.84 -2.78
N ASN A 236 -20.66 -9.06 -2.87
CA ASN A 236 -20.78 -9.97 -1.72
C ASN A 236 -19.42 -10.25 -1.06
N LEU A 237 -18.37 -10.52 -1.85
CA LEU A 237 -17.02 -10.71 -1.34
C LEU A 237 -16.49 -9.46 -0.63
N LYS A 238 -16.76 -8.28 -1.18
CA LYS A 238 -16.37 -6.99 -0.57
C LYS A 238 -17.10 -6.76 0.74
N ASP A 239 -18.39 -7.03 0.79
CA ASP A 239 -19.21 -6.84 2.00
C ASP A 239 -18.78 -7.81 3.11
N ALA A 240 -18.55 -9.10 2.76
CA ALA A 240 -18.00 -10.09 3.69
C ALA A 240 -16.61 -9.67 4.22
N ASN A 241 -15.72 -9.20 3.35
CA ASN A 241 -14.41 -8.71 3.77
C ASN A 241 -14.50 -7.47 4.68
N ASN A 242 -15.44 -6.56 4.44
CA ASN A 242 -15.68 -5.39 5.29
C ASN A 242 -16.17 -5.82 6.68
N SER A 243 -17.06 -6.79 6.76
CA SER A 243 -17.57 -7.34 8.04
C SER A 243 -16.43 -8.00 8.84
N ILE A 244 -15.56 -8.78 8.17
CA ILE A 244 -14.38 -9.37 8.80
C ILE A 244 -13.42 -8.29 9.29
N ASN A 245 -13.18 -7.22 8.52
CA ASN A 245 -12.31 -6.13 8.95
C ASN A 245 -12.90 -5.34 10.11
N TYR A 246 -14.20 -5.13 10.15
CA TYR A 246 -14.87 -4.52 11.29
C TYR A 246 -14.68 -5.35 12.56
N LEU A 247 -14.95 -6.65 12.48
CA LEU A 247 -14.74 -7.58 13.60
C LEU A 247 -13.27 -7.62 14.03
N LEU A 248 -12.34 -7.63 13.09
CA LEU A 248 -10.90 -7.59 13.36
C LEU A 248 -10.51 -6.35 14.15
N ASN A 249 -10.93 -5.16 13.71
CA ASN A 249 -10.56 -3.90 14.35
C ASN A 249 -11.16 -3.77 15.77
N THR A 250 -12.40 -4.23 15.98
CA THR A 250 -13.04 -4.25 17.30
C THR A 250 -12.42 -5.29 18.23
N SER A 251 -12.00 -6.44 17.70
CA SER A 251 -11.38 -7.50 18.48
C SER A 251 -9.95 -7.18 18.90
N ILE A 252 -9.14 -6.59 18.04
CA ILE A 252 -7.75 -6.27 18.34
C ILE A 252 -7.62 -5.43 19.63
N LYS A 253 -8.48 -4.44 19.81
CA LYS A 253 -8.49 -3.57 20.99
C LYS A 253 -8.74 -4.32 22.31
N LYS A 254 -9.36 -5.50 22.26
CA LYS A 254 -9.70 -6.30 23.45
C LYS A 254 -8.54 -7.18 23.92
N PHE A 255 -7.75 -7.74 23.01
CA PHE A 255 -6.73 -8.73 23.36
C PHE A 255 -5.28 -8.21 23.25
N LEU A 256 -5.05 -7.13 22.50
CA LEU A 256 -3.74 -6.53 22.29
C LEU A 256 -3.53 -5.36 23.25
N SER A 257 -2.41 -5.33 23.92
CA SER A 257 -1.89 -4.16 24.62
C SER A 257 -0.48 -3.84 24.12
N VAL A 258 -0.14 -2.56 24.05
CA VAL A 258 1.22 -2.10 23.71
C VAL A 258 1.65 -1.16 24.83
N ASN A 259 2.77 -1.47 25.48
CA ASN A 259 3.30 -0.62 26.53
C ASN A 259 4.04 0.60 25.95
N GLU A 260 4.37 1.56 26.78
CA GLU A 260 5.09 2.79 26.41
C GLU A 260 6.45 2.55 25.72
N TYR A 261 7.00 1.34 25.83
CA TYR A 261 8.25 0.93 25.20
C TYR A 261 8.06 0.17 23.88
N GLY A 262 6.81 0.11 23.36
CA GLY A 262 6.49 -0.55 22.11
C GLY A 262 6.52 -2.08 22.16
N LEU A 263 6.40 -2.67 23.33
CA LEU A 263 6.25 -4.11 23.53
C LEU A 263 4.80 -4.48 23.30
N PHE A 264 4.53 -5.38 22.36
CA PHE A 264 3.21 -5.91 22.07
C PHE A 264 2.92 -7.11 22.97
N SER A 265 1.83 -7.07 23.70
CA SER A 265 1.36 -8.16 24.56
C SER A 265 -0.05 -8.58 24.18
N ILE A 266 -0.25 -9.86 23.92
CA ILE A 266 -1.52 -10.46 23.50
C ILE A 266 -2.04 -11.35 24.62
N SER A 267 -3.26 -11.12 25.06
CA SER A 267 -3.97 -12.03 25.98
C SER A 267 -4.36 -13.30 25.22
N LEU A 268 -3.72 -14.45 25.54
CA LEU A 268 -3.99 -15.72 24.88
C LEU A 268 -5.41 -16.22 25.14
N LYS A 269 -5.97 -15.99 26.32
CA LYS A 269 -7.37 -16.33 26.64
C LYS A 269 -8.34 -15.68 25.67
N LEU A 270 -8.21 -14.37 25.46
CA LEU A 270 -9.09 -13.63 24.53
C LEU A 270 -8.77 -13.91 23.08
N PHE A 271 -7.50 -14.12 22.74
CA PHE A 271 -7.08 -14.40 21.39
C PHE A 271 -7.56 -15.77 20.89
N LYS A 272 -7.45 -16.81 21.71
CA LYS A 272 -7.89 -18.17 21.37
C LYS A 272 -9.39 -18.29 21.11
N SER A 273 -10.21 -17.48 21.77
CA SER A 273 -11.67 -17.49 21.55
C SER A 273 -12.12 -16.86 20.22
N LEU A 274 -11.18 -16.30 19.44
CA LEU A 274 -11.51 -15.65 18.16
C LEU A 274 -11.61 -16.66 17.01
N PRO A 275 -12.42 -16.35 15.97
CA PRO A 275 -12.40 -17.11 14.72
C PRO A 275 -11.01 -17.13 14.07
N GLU A 276 -10.67 -18.24 13.40
CA GLU A 276 -9.35 -18.48 12.79
C GLU A 276 -8.91 -17.35 11.84
N GLU A 277 -9.81 -16.85 11.00
CA GLU A 277 -9.50 -15.77 10.06
C GLU A 277 -9.15 -14.47 10.81
N ILE A 278 -9.79 -14.20 11.96
CA ILE A 278 -9.47 -13.05 12.79
C ILE A 278 -8.10 -13.22 13.47
N LYS A 279 -7.81 -14.41 14.01
CA LYS A 279 -6.48 -14.74 14.55
C LYS A 279 -5.40 -14.53 13.50
N PHE A 280 -5.60 -15.10 12.29
CA PHE A 280 -4.65 -15.02 11.18
C PHE A 280 -4.38 -13.58 10.74
N ARG A 281 -5.43 -12.78 10.51
CA ARG A 281 -5.28 -11.38 10.08
C ARG A 281 -4.67 -10.51 11.17
N SER A 282 -5.05 -10.73 12.42
CA SER A 282 -4.49 -9.99 13.56
C SER A 282 -2.98 -10.20 13.63
N MET A 283 -2.55 -11.48 13.64
CA MET A 283 -1.12 -11.80 13.71
C MET A 283 -0.35 -11.28 12.52
N SER A 284 -0.92 -11.36 11.32
CA SER A 284 -0.29 -10.81 10.11
C SER A 284 -0.02 -9.30 10.22
N LYS A 285 -0.97 -8.53 10.74
CA LYS A 285 -0.83 -7.08 10.94
C LYS A 285 0.14 -6.75 12.07
N ILE A 286 -0.01 -7.41 13.22
CA ILE A 286 0.81 -7.15 14.41
C ILE A 286 2.29 -7.46 14.11
N LEU A 287 2.59 -8.62 13.52
CA LEU A 287 3.96 -8.99 13.17
C LEU A 287 4.57 -8.07 12.12
N LYS A 288 3.79 -7.63 11.12
CA LYS A 288 4.27 -6.64 10.15
C LYS A 288 4.67 -5.34 10.83
N LEU A 289 3.83 -4.83 11.73
CA LEU A 289 4.08 -3.57 12.45
C LEU A 289 5.26 -3.71 13.42
N ALA A 290 5.25 -4.73 14.29
CA ALA A 290 6.29 -4.97 15.28
C ALA A 290 7.65 -5.27 14.63
N GLY A 291 7.69 -6.02 13.53
CA GLY A 291 8.91 -6.35 12.78
C GLY A 291 9.35 -5.28 11.78
N ASN A 292 8.59 -4.18 11.62
CA ASN A 292 8.81 -3.16 10.58
C ASN A 292 8.91 -3.74 9.17
N GLY A 293 8.10 -4.76 8.89
CA GLY A 293 8.12 -5.47 7.61
C GLY A 293 7.53 -4.64 6.47
N LYS A 294 8.23 -4.60 5.32
CA LYS A 294 7.69 -4.00 4.08
C LYS A 294 6.45 -4.78 3.59
N TYR A 295 6.45 -6.10 3.79
CA TYR A 295 5.38 -7.01 3.37
C TYR A 295 4.83 -7.78 4.58
N LEU A 296 3.63 -8.34 4.39
CA LEU A 296 3.07 -9.26 5.38
C LEU A 296 3.92 -10.53 5.49
N PRO A 297 3.96 -11.17 6.65
CA PRO A 297 4.57 -12.48 6.81
C PRO A 297 3.94 -13.52 5.87
N ARG A 298 4.70 -14.53 5.49
CA ARG A 298 4.18 -15.65 4.68
C ARG A 298 3.09 -16.41 5.45
N SER A 299 2.01 -16.78 4.76
CA SER A 299 0.85 -17.46 5.37
C SER A 299 1.25 -18.70 6.18
N LYS A 300 2.14 -19.54 5.65
CA LYS A 300 2.65 -20.75 6.36
C LYS A 300 3.26 -20.40 7.72
N ASN A 301 4.01 -19.30 7.81
CA ASN A 301 4.64 -18.89 9.07
C ASN A 301 3.59 -18.45 10.10
N ILE A 302 2.53 -17.77 9.65
CA ILE A 302 1.42 -17.40 10.54
C ILE A 302 0.65 -18.64 11.02
N GLN A 303 0.36 -19.57 10.13
CA GLN A 303 -0.32 -20.82 10.47
C GLN A 303 0.47 -21.61 11.51
N ASN A 304 1.77 -21.82 11.31
CA ASN A 304 2.64 -22.48 12.29
C ASN A 304 2.60 -21.77 13.65
N LEU A 305 2.60 -20.42 13.66
CA LEU A 305 2.50 -19.66 14.90
C LEU A 305 1.17 -19.94 15.62
N LEU A 306 0.05 -19.93 14.88
CA LEU A 306 -1.27 -20.20 15.46
C LEU A 306 -1.35 -21.61 16.04
N GLU A 307 -0.81 -22.62 15.36
CA GLU A 307 -0.73 -23.99 15.89
C GLU A 307 0.07 -24.08 17.19
N TYR A 308 1.18 -23.33 17.32
CA TYR A 308 1.93 -23.28 18.58
C TYR A 308 1.14 -22.62 19.71
N THR A 309 0.32 -21.63 19.41
CA THR A 309 -0.52 -20.98 20.44
C THR A 309 -1.59 -21.96 20.99
N GLU A 310 -2.13 -22.83 20.16
CA GLU A 310 -3.15 -23.80 20.60
C GLU A 310 -2.56 -24.92 21.48
N LYS A 311 -1.32 -25.33 21.23
CA LYS A 311 -0.65 -26.40 21.99
C LYS A 311 -0.19 -26.03 23.39
N ASN A 312 -0.44 -24.79 23.85
CA ASN A 312 -0.03 -24.26 25.17
C ASN A 312 1.47 -24.41 25.51
N ASN A 313 2.32 -24.69 24.54
CA ASN A 313 3.74 -24.85 24.76
C ASN A 313 4.41 -23.48 24.97
N GLN A 314 5.04 -23.30 26.12
CA GLN A 314 5.92 -22.16 26.34
C GLN A 314 7.06 -22.26 25.33
N LYS A 315 7.10 -21.33 24.39
CA LYS A 315 8.08 -21.34 23.30
C LYS A 315 8.52 -19.93 22.95
N LYS A 316 9.77 -19.84 22.55
CA LYS A 316 10.36 -18.62 22.01
C LYS A 316 10.94 -18.92 20.63
N PHE A 317 10.65 -18.07 19.65
CA PHE A 317 11.14 -18.21 18.29
C PHE A 317 11.13 -16.88 17.56
N THR A 318 11.76 -16.81 16.40
CA THR A 318 11.79 -15.63 15.54
C THR A 318 10.90 -15.80 14.32
N ILE A 319 10.14 -14.76 14.01
CA ILE A 319 9.24 -14.73 12.86
C ILE A 319 9.09 -13.29 12.36
N ALA A 320 9.24 -13.09 11.04
CA ALA A 320 8.99 -11.81 10.38
C ALA A 320 9.73 -10.60 10.99
N GLY A 321 10.97 -10.81 11.50
CA GLY A 321 11.75 -9.77 12.16
C GLY A 321 11.29 -9.45 13.58
N CYS A 322 10.52 -10.36 14.19
CA CYS A 322 10.10 -10.32 15.57
C CYS A 322 10.62 -11.52 16.36
N VAL A 323 10.90 -11.32 17.63
CA VAL A 323 10.98 -12.36 18.64
C VAL A 323 9.59 -12.52 19.25
N VAL A 324 9.04 -13.73 19.19
CA VAL A 324 7.75 -14.09 19.79
C VAL A 324 8.00 -15.03 20.96
N GLU A 325 7.46 -14.69 22.11
CA GLU A 325 7.54 -15.50 23.32
C GLU A 325 6.12 -15.85 23.78
N ILE A 326 5.79 -17.14 23.79
CA ILE A 326 4.52 -17.67 24.29
C ILE A 326 4.73 -18.06 25.77
N ARG A 327 3.89 -17.53 26.65
CA ARG A 327 3.76 -17.87 28.06
C ARG A 327 2.35 -18.38 28.33
N GLU A 328 2.05 -18.90 29.53
CA GLU A 328 0.74 -19.47 29.86
C GLU A 328 -0.48 -18.65 29.39
N ASN A 329 -0.50 -17.36 29.73
CA ASN A 329 -1.66 -16.50 29.47
C ASN A 329 -1.38 -15.35 28.48
N LYS A 330 -0.13 -15.24 28.00
CA LYS A 330 0.29 -14.09 27.19
C LYS A 330 1.23 -14.50 26.08
N MET A 331 1.11 -13.85 24.92
CA MET A 331 2.12 -13.87 23.87
C MET A 331 2.76 -12.49 23.82
N ILE A 332 4.07 -12.43 23.90
CA ILE A 332 4.87 -11.20 23.85
C ILE A 332 5.57 -11.15 22.49
N ILE A 333 5.48 -10.01 21.82
CA ILE A 333 6.08 -9.80 20.50
C ILE A 333 6.99 -8.58 20.59
N LEU A 334 8.24 -8.78 20.20
CA LEU A 334 9.31 -7.79 20.21
C LEU A 334 9.98 -7.74 18.85
N PRO A 335 10.58 -6.61 18.46
CA PRO A 335 11.45 -6.58 17.28
C PRO A 335 12.70 -7.47 17.51
N GLU A 336 13.13 -8.16 16.45
CA GLU A 336 14.39 -8.90 16.43
C GLU A 336 15.57 -7.94 16.25
N VAL A 337 16.23 -7.59 17.36
CA VAL A 337 17.29 -6.56 17.38
C VAL A 337 18.57 -7.02 16.68
N SER A 338 18.90 -8.33 16.73
CA SER A 338 20.13 -8.90 16.17
C SER A 338 20.24 -8.80 14.65
N ARG A 339 19.08 -8.78 13.93
CA ARG A 339 19.04 -8.65 12.46
C ARG A 339 18.77 -7.25 11.97
N SER A 340 18.25 -6.36 12.80
CA SER A 340 17.88 -5.02 12.41
C SER A 340 18.84 -3.98 12.96
N LEU A 341 20.00 -3.83 12.34
CA LEU A 341 20.77 -2.57 12.40
C LEU A 341 19.99 -1.46 11.68
N PHE A 342 18.68 -1.33 11.99
CA PHE A 342 17.87 -0.29 11.39
C PHE A 342 18.24 1.03 12.04
N GLU A 343 19.14 1.74 11.37
CA GLU A 343 19.54 3.09 11.73
C GLU A 343 18.77 4.09 10.90
N GLN A 344 18.16 5.06 11.55
CA GLN A 344 17.48 6.19 10.90
C GLN A 344 18.15 7.48 11.31
N LYS A 345 18.70 8.20 10.32
CA LYS A 345 19.23 9.57 10.54
C LYS A 345 18.09 10.52 10.89
N ILE A 346 18.28 11.33 11.91
CA ILE A 346 17.31 12.35 12.30
C ILE A 346 17.43 13.52 11.33
N LYS A 347 16.35 13.85 10.62
CA LYS A 347 16.31 14.90 9.59
C LYS A 347 15.40 16.08 9.95
N ALA A 348 14.56 15.94 10.96
CA ALA A 348 13.56 16.93 11.34
C ALA A 348 13.39 16.97 12.86
N GLN A 349 12.78 18.06 13.38
CA GLN A 349 12.46 18.19 14.81
C GLN A 349 11.45 17.14 15.29
N ASN A 350 10.41 16.90 14.47
CA ASN A 350 9.36 15.95 14.74
C ASN A 350 9.46 14.83 13.71
N PHE A 351 9.59 13.61 14.17
CA PHE A 351 9.67 12.44 13.29
C PHE A 351 8.99 11.23 13.91
N ILE A 352 8.64 10.29 13.03
CA ILE A 352 8.10 9.00 13.43
C ILE A 352 9.16 7.95 13.15
N TRP A 353 9.47 7.14 14.18
CA TRP A 353 10.40 6.01 14.03
C TRP A 353 9.64 4.70 14.01
N ARG A 354 9.84 3.92 12.94
CA ARG A 354 9.20 2.61 12.70
C ARG A 354 7.67 2.62 12.78
N GLU A 355 7.03 3.74 12.47
CA GLU A 355 5.59 3.96 12.64
C GLU A 355 5.08 3.97 14.08
N ILE A 356 5.84 3.44 15.02
CA ILE A 356 5.44 3.19 16.41
C ILE A 356 5.71 4.39 17.33
N TYR A 357 6.78 5.14 17.09
CA TYR A 357 7.18 6.21 18.00
C TYR A 357 7.16 7.58 17.35
N LYS A 358 6.48 8.53 18.00
CA LYS A 358 6.60 9.96 17.72
C LYS A 358 7.67 10.55 18.62
N VAL A 359 8.68 11.16 18.03
CA VAL A 359 9.79 11.77 18.78
C VAL A 359 9.88 13.24 18.39
N SER A 360 9.91 14.13 19.38
CA SER A 360 10.10 15.58 19.21
C SER A 360 11.39 16.04 19.89
N MET A 361 12.22 16.77 19.15
CA MET A 361 13.51 17.26 19.61
C MET A 361 13.69 18.76 19.33
N LYS A 362 14.50 19.46 20.13
CA LYS A 362 14.91 20.83 19.81
C LYS A 362 15.88 20.86 18.63
N THR A 363 15.73 21.84 17.73
CA THR A 363 16.34 21.90 16.37
C THR A 363 17.86 21.90 16.34
N ASN A 364 18.53 22.48 17.33
CA ASN A 364 19.96 22.77 17.21
C ASN A 364 20.90 21.58 17.38
N TYR A 365 20.38 20.40 17.69
CA TYR A 365 21.15 19.20 18.01
C TYR A 365 20.91 17.97 17.12
N ALA A 366 20.03 18.04 16.13
CA ALA A 366 19.69 16.90 15.29
C ALA A 366 20.81 16.45 14.34
N LYS A 367 21.80 17.31 14.07
CA LYS A 367 22.85 17.02 13.07
C LYS A 367 23.79 15.92 13.57
N GLY A 368 23.81 14.80 12.81
CA GLY A 368 24.66 13.64 13.12
C GLY A 368 24.09 12.64 14.13
N LEU A 369 22.82 12.85 14.58
CA LEU A 369 22.15 11.89 15.44
C LEU A 369 21.45 10.79 14.63
N VAL A 370 21.45 9.58 15.20
CA VAL A 370 20.88 8.38 14.63
C VAL A 370 19.98 7.70 15.64
N LEU A 371 18.85 7.20 15.19
CA LEU A 371 17.95 6.34 15.95
C LEU A 371 18.25 4.89 15.64
N ARG A 372 18.34 4.08 16.67
CA ARG A 372 18.40 2.62 16.57
C ARG A 372 17.88 1.97 17.84
N TYR A 373 17.82 0.65 17.85
CA TYR A 373 17.60 -0.08 19.12
C TYR A 373 18.81 0.02 20.04
N LEU A 374 18.55 -0.08 21.34
CA LEU A 374 19.59 -0.02 22.37
C LEU A 374 20.65 -1.11 22.17
N GLY A 375 20.18 -2.34 21.91
CA GLY A 375 21.08 -3.49 21.75
C GLY A 375 21.81 -3.88 23.05
N SER A 376 22.72 -4.83 22.95
CA SER A 376 23.65 -5.18 24.03
C SER A 376 24.68 -4.08 24.30
N ASP A 377 25.27 -3.56 23.22
CA ASP A 377 26.27 -2.51 23.24
C ASP A 377 25.78 -1.24 23.94
N GLY A 378 24.56 -0.81 23.67
CA GLY A 378 23.98 0.34 24.35
C GLY A 378 23.69 0.10 25.81
N LYS A 379 23.30 -1.12 26.19
CA LYS A 379 23.10 -1.49 27.60
C LYS A 379 24.41 -1.39 28.41
N ASP A 380 25.53 -1.79 27.79
CA ASP A 380 26.86 -1.74 28.46
C ASP A 380 27.34 -0.31 28.68
N MET A 381 26.89 0.64 27.85
CA MET A 381 27.19 2.07 27.96
C MET A 381 26.35 2.82 29.00
N LEU A 382 25.26 2.22 29.49
CA LEU A 382 24.38 2.88 30.46
C LEU A 382 25.05 2.99 31.83
N PRO A 383 24.87 4.11 32.57
CA PRO A 383 25.24 4.22 33.98
C PRO A 383 24.52 3.17 34.86
N LYS A 384 25.14 2.77 35.96
CA LYS A 384 24.64 1.72 36.88
C LYS A 384 23.17 1.91 37.28
N LYS A 385 22.76 3.14 37.61
CA LYS A 385 21.38 3.51 37.95
C LYS A 385 20.35 3.06 36.91
N TYR A 386 20.69 3.17 35.62
CA TYR A 386 19.79 2.81 34.53
C TYR A 386 19.92 1.33 34.15
N LYS A 387 21.10 0.73 34.28
CA LYS A 387 21.29 -0.72 34.17
C LYS A 387 20.42 -1.46 35.18
N ASP A 388 20.34 -0.99 36.40
CA ASP A 388 19.54 -1.62 37.48
C ASP A 388 18.04 -1.58 37.15
N LYS A 389 17.55 -0.49 36.54
CA LYS A 389 16.16 -0.45 36.01
C LYS A 389 15.90 -1.51 34.95
N LEU A 390 16.90 -1.81 34.12
CA LEU A 390 16.78 -2.80 33.05
C LEU A 390 16.97 -4.24 33.51
N LYS A 391 17.62 -4.49 34.67
CA LYS A 391 17.80 -5.84 35.21
C LYS A 391 16.49 -6.57 35.50
N LEU A 392 15.43 -5.82 35.81
CA LEU A 392 14.08 -6.36 36.02
C LEU A 392 13.42 -6.85 34.73
N LEU A 393 14.00 -6.54 33.58
CA LEU A 393 13.48 -6.92 32.25
C LEU A 393 14.33 -8.06 31.67
N LYS A 394 13.71 -8.92 30.90
CA LYS A 394 14.44 -9.89 30.07
C LYS A 394 15.38 -9.17 29.10
N HIS A 395 16.50 -9.81 28.78
CA HIS A 395 17.56 -9.23 27.93
C HIS A 395 17.02 -8.64 26.61
N GLU A 396 16.14 -9.36 25.90
CA GLU A 396 15.58 -8.92 24.62
C GLU A 396 14.66 -7.72 24.78
N HIS A 397 13.87 -7.66 25.87
CA HIS A 397 13.02 -6.52 26.17
C HIS A 397 13.86 -5.26 26.35
N ALA A 398 14.92 -5.35 27.17
CA ALA A 398 15.81 -4.23 27.39
C ALA A 398 16.56 -3.80 26.12
N SER A 399 16.94 -4.74 25.26
CA SER A 399 17.65 -4.46 24.00
C SER A 399 16.77 -3.78 22.94
N SER A 400 15.44 -3.94 23.02
CA SER A 400 14.48 -3.42 22.03
C SER A 400 14.06 -1.96 22.24
N TYR A 401 14.58 -1.31 23.30
CA TYR A 401 14.27 0.11 23.53
C TYR A 401 14.78 1.01 22.41
N LEU A 402 14.01 2.04 22.06
CA LEU A 402 14.48 3.12 21.22
C LEU A 402 15.63 3.85 21.87
N SER A 403 16.72 4.05 21.16
CA SER A 403 17.88 4.80 21.62
C SER A 403 18.38 5.79 20.56
N ILE A 404 19.00 6.85 21.02
CA ILE A 404 19.57 7.92 20.21
C ILE A 404 21.08 7.88 20.35
N TRP A 405 21.75 7.93 19.21
CA TRP A 405 23.20 7.79 19.13
C TRP A 405 23.82 8.95 18.36
N LYS A 406 25.04 9.30 18.74
CA LYS A 406 25.92 10.17 17.96
C LYS A 406 27.20 9.39 17.67
N GLN A 407 27.38 9.01 16.42
CA GLN A 407 28.46 8.06 16.05
C GLN A 407 28.33 6.77 16.88
N LYS A 408 29.37 6.43 17.68
CA LYS A 408 29.39 5.24 18.56
C LYS A 408 28.95 5.53 20.01
N GLN A 409 28.58 6.78 20.34
CA GLN A 409 28.18 7.16 21.71
C GLN A 409 26.66 7.10 21.88
N LEU A 410 26.21 6.47 22.96
CA LEU A 410 24.83 6.47 23.40
C LEU A 410 24.48 7.83 24.01
N VAL A 411 23.52 8.52 23.40
CA VAL A 411 23.12 9.87 23.79
C VAL A 411 21.88 9.86 24.68
N ALA A 412 20.90 9.06 24.34
CA ALA A 412 19.67 8.96 25.14
C ALA A 412 18.91 7.63 24.90
N VAL A 413 18.19 7.23 25.94
CA VAL A 413 17.20 6.16 25.90
C VAL A 413 15.92 6.70 26.55
N PRO A 414 15.02 7.31 25.77
CA PRO A 414 13.86 8.02 26.29
C PRO A 414 12.98 7.17 27.20
N GLY A 415 12.76 5.89 26.83
CA GLY A 415 11.91 4.96 27.56
C GLY A 415 12.35 4.66 28.99
N ILE A 416 13.61 4.91 29.38
CA ILE A 416 14.09 4.78 30.76
C ILE A 416 14.49 6.11 31.40
N GLY A 417 14.27 7.22 30.68
CA GLY A 417 14.62 8.56 31.13
C GLY A 417 16.13 8.84 31.11
N PHE A 418 16.92 8.05 30.37
CA PHE A 418 18.35 8.33 30.21
C PHE A 418 18.56 9.38 29.11
N SER A 419 19.35 10.41 29.46
CA SER A 419 19.86 11.41 28.51
C SER A 419 21.22 11.87 28.99
N ASP A 420 22.21 11.94 28.08
CA ASP A 420 23.50 12.54 28.35
C ASP A 420 23.30 14.03 28.70
N LYS A 421 24.05 14.51 29.74
CA LYS A 421 23.99 15.90 30.21
C LYS A 421 24.15 16.93 29.07
N LYS A 422 24.89 16.58 28.02
CA LYS A 422 25.12 17.42 26.83
C LYS A 422 23.93 17.50 25.86
N VAL A 423 22.91 16.63 26.01
CA VAL A 423 21.78 16.53 25.09
C VAL A 423 20.45 16.46 25.86
N LYS A 424 20.16 17.47 26.68
CA LYS A 424 18.88 17.61 27.42
C LYS A 424 17.66 17.97 26.53
N ASN A 425 17.62 17.54 25.26
CA ASN A 425 16.76 18.18 24.25
C ASN A 425 15.73 17.26 23.58
N ILE A 426 15.37 16.12 24.19
CA ILE A 426 14.19 15.36 23.79
C ILE A 426 12.98 15.96 24.52
N ASN A 427 12.14 16.70 23.80
CA ASN A 427 11.00 17.40 24.39
C ASN A 427 9.81 16.45 24.63
N LYS A 428 9.61 15.47 23.74
CA LYS A 428 8.47 14.58 23.77
C LYS A 428 8.79 13.23 23.12
N TYR A 429 8.40 12.17 23.79
CA TYR A 429 8.48 10.80 23.33
C TYR A 429 7.14 10.13 23.60
N GLU A 430 6.43 9.73 22.56
CA GLU A 430 5.11 9.12 22.65
C GLU A 430 4.99 7.96 21.68
N LEU A 431 4.17 6.97 22.04
CA LEU A 431 3.68 6.01 21.07
C LEU A 431 2.69 6.69 20.10
N THR A 432 2.72 6.27 18.86
CA THR A 432 1.64 6.55 17.89
C THR A 432 0.38 5.80 18.33
N ASP A 433 -0.77 6.16 17.78
CA ASP A 433 -1.96 5.31 17.95
C ASP A 433 -1.75 3.99 17.19
N ILE A 434 -1.35 2.96 17.92
CA ILE A 434 -1.07 1.63 17.36
C ILE A 434 -2.33 1.00 16.76
N TYR A 435 -3.49 1.27 17.35
CA TYR A 435 -4.76 0.73 16.84
C TYR A 435 -5.15 1.39 15.53
N GLU A 436 -4.96 2.71 15.39
CA GLU A 436 -5.14 3.43 14.12
C GLU A 436 -4.20 2.86 13.05
N LEU A 437 -2.93 2.64 13.38
CA LEU A 437 -1.96 2.03 12.47
C LEU A 437 -2.36 0.62 12.04
N LEU A 438 -2.88 -0.19 12.94
CA LEU A 438 -3.38 -1.54 12.62
C LEU A 438 -4.68 -1.49 11.80
N GLU A 439 -5.52 -0.47 11.98
CA GLU A 439 -6.68 -0.23 11.11
C GLU A 439 -6.25 0.20 9.71
N GLU A 440 -5.33 1.15 9.62
CA GLU A 440 -4.78 1.66 8.35
C GLU A 440 -3.86 0.63 7.66
N ALA A 441 -3.22 -0.27 8.40
CA ALA A 441 -2.36 -1.31 7.84
C ALA A 441 -3.18 -2.21 6.92
N ARG A 442 -3.26 -1.77 5.67
CA ARG A 442 -3.92 -2.53 4.60
C ARG A 442 -3.17 -3.83 4.41
N VAL A 443 -3.86 -4.82 4.75
CA VAL A 443 -3.44 -6.21 4.57
C VAL A 443 -3.59 -6.59 3.11
#